data_17ceba5b5eea00a615912367f7a7df12
#
_entry.id   17ceba5b5eea00a615912367f7a7df12
#
_cell.length_a   1.000
_cell.length_b   1.000
_cell.length_c   1.000
_cell.angle_alpha   90.00
_cell.angle_beta   90.00
_cell.angle_gamma   90.00
#
_symmetry.space_group_name_H-M   'P 1'
#
loop_
_entity.id
_entity.type
_entity.pdbx_description
1 polymer ?
#
loop_
_entity_poly.entity_id
_entity_poly.type
_entity_poly.pdbx_seq_one_letter_code
_entity_poly.pdbx_strand_id
1 'polypeptide(L)'
;MASALSTTMGFALALNKLWGVHLNDQNGCRYDQDKSFGVDNLRNAFNQVKVLYENNYGDRGNFECVGLDVKAMRTQPDEDCYRHLINSKRIFELLLDKVKHFDYEFQAACVKEQNFEKLEMYVMELLMGIK
;
A
#
# COMPACT_ATOMS: atom_id res chain seq x y z
N MET A 1 -7.03 -7.63 -9.07
CA MET A 1 -8.21 -7.30 -8.25
C MET A 1 -7.80 -6.44 -7.05
N ALA A 2 -8.53 -5.40 -6.74
CA ALA A 2 -8.27 -4.60 -5.54
C ALA A 2 -8.61 -5.41 -4.29
N SER A 3 -7.84 -5.23 -3.19
CA SER A 3 -8.21 -5.79 -1.90
C SER A 3 -9.43 -5.08 -1.32
N ALA A 4 -10.13 -5.71 -0.38
CA ALA A 4 -11.27 -5.10 0.30
C ALA A 4 -10.90 -3.73 0.93
N LEU A 5 -9.69 -3.62 1.49
CA LEU A 5 -9.21 -2.39 2.11
C LEU A 5 -8.97 -1.27 1.08
N SER A 6 -8.29 -1.54 -0.02
CA SER A 6 -8.08 -0.53 -1.08
C SER A 6 -9.39 -0.12 -1.75
N THR A 7 -10.36 -1.02 -1.86
CA THR A 7 -11.71 -0.72 -2.35
C THR A 7 -12.43 0.24 -1.41
N THR A 8 -12.36 0.01 -0.10
CA THR A 8 -12.96 0.89 0.93
C THR A 8 -12.30 2.27 0.92
N MET A 9 -10.98 2.33 0.79
CA MET A 9 -10.25 3.60 0.64
C MET A 9 -10.70 4.37 -0.60
N GLY A 10 -10.81 3.68 -1.74
CA GLY A 10 -11.28 4.28 -2.99
C GLY A 10 -12.71 4.82 -2.89
N PHE A 11 -13.59 4.10 -2.22
CA PHE A 11 -14.96 4.56 -1.96
C PHE A 11 -14.97 5.83 -1.08
N ALA A 12 -14.20 5.86 0.00
CA ALA A 12 -14.10 7.03 0.87
C ALA A 12 -13.49 8.24 0.13
N LEU A 13 -12.49 8.00 -0.73
CA LEU A 13 -11.90 9.04 -1.59
C LEU A 13 -12.90 9.62 -2.59
N ALA A 14 -13.71 8.77 -3.22
CA ALA A 14 -14.76 9.19 -4.15
C ALA A 14 -15.79 10.10 -3.48
N LEU A 15 -16.07 9.89 -2.19
CA LEU A 15 -16.97 10.71 -1.40
C LEU A 15 -16.26 11.90 -0.71
N ASN A 16 -14.95 12.08 -0.91
CA ASN A 16 -14.13 13.08 -0.24
C ASN A 16 -14.20 12.98 1.31
N LYS A 17 -14.18 11.75 1.83
CA LYS A 17 -14.33 11.43 3.25
C LYS A 17 -13.11 10.70 3.85
N LEU A 18 -12.01 10.56 3.13
CA LEU A 18 -10.79 9.98 3.65
C LEU A 18 -9.85 11.07 4.16
N TRP A 19 -9.89 11.37 5.44
CA TRP A 19 -9.13 12.48 6.04
C TRP A 19 -7.81 12.06 6.66
N GLY A 20 -7.66 10.80 7.00
CA GLY A 20 -6.43 10.24 7.52
C GLY A 20 -6.33 8.75 7.21
N VAL A 21 -5.11 8.29 7.03
CA VAL A 21 -4.80 6.88 6.81
C VAL A 21 -3.72 6.44 7.78
N HIS A 22 -3.96 5.35 8.51
CA HIS A 22 -2.94 4.68 9.31
C HIS A 22 -2.57 3.37 8.64
N LEU A 23 -1.30 3.20 8.36
CA LEU A 23 -0.77 2.03 7.66
C LEU A 23 -0.07 1.10 8.64
N ASN A 24 -0.41 -0.16 8.57
CA ASN A 24 0.29 -1.27 9.21
C ASN A 24 0.13 -2.54 8.38
N ASP A 25 0.55 -3.66 8.90
CA ASP A 25 0.28 -4.96 8.30
C ASP A 25 -0.16 -5.97 9.35
N GLN A 26 -0.77 -7.04 8.90
CA GLN A 26 -1.36 -8.05 9.76
C GLN A 26 -1.51 -9.38 9.02
N ASN A 27 -1.25 -10.47 9.73
CA ASN A 27 -1.40 -11.80 9.15
C ASN A 27 -2.56 -12.57 9.81
N GLY A 28 -3.76 -12.02 9.76
CA GLY A 28 -4.97 -12.63 10.28
C GLY A 28 -5.84 -11.66 11.05
N CYS A 29 -6.96 -12.16 11.58
CA CYS A 29 -7.98 -11.34 12.24
C CYS A 29 -8.06 -11.59 13.74
N ARG A 30 -7.09 -12.28 14.33
CA ARG A 30 -7.17 -12.75 15.71
C ARG A 30 -6.98 -11.65 16.75
N TYR A 31 -6.11 -10.68 16.46
CA TYR A 31 -5.84 -9.51 17.30
C TYR A 31 -5.13 -8.46 16.46
N ASP A 32 -5.09 -7.24 16.96
CA ASP A 32 -4.43 -6.13 16.32
C ASP A 32 -2.90 -6.25 16.45
N GLN A 33 -2.23 -6.58 15.37
CA GLN A 33 -0.81 -6.92 15.38
C GLN A 33 0.09 -5.71 15.15
N ASP A 34 -0.38 -4.69 14.43
CA ASP A 34 0.36 -3.49 14.09
C ASP A 34 1.78 -3.78 13.54
N LYS A 35 1.88 -4.77 12.65
CA LYS A 35 3.17 -5.15 12.07
C LYS A 35 3.68 -4.09 11.10
N SER A 36 4.97 -4.09 10.83
CA SER A 36 5.59 -3.19 9.85
C SER A 36 4.88 -3.27 8.52
N PHE A 37 4.65 -2.10 7.90
CA PHE A 37 3.89 -1.98 6.66
C PHE A 37 4.49 -2.80 5.52
N GLY A 38 3.68 -3.62 4.88
CA GLY A 38 4.06 -4.43 3.72
C GLY A 38 4.83 -5.73 4.03
N VAL A 39 5.02 -6.07 5.31
CA VAL A 39 5.86 -7.22 5.71
C VAL A 39 5.15 -8.57 5.49
N ASP A 40 3.85 -8.63 5.64
CA ASP A 40 3.07 -9.86 5.47
C ASP A 40 2.29 -9.88 4.16
N ASN A 41 1.76 -8.75 3.73
CA ASN A 41 0.96 -8.65 2.51
C ASN A 41 1.41 -7.48 1.63
N LEU A 42 2.54 -7.66 0.97
CA LEU A 42 3.14 -6.64 0.10
C LEU A 42 2.20 -6.24 -1.04
N ARG A 43 1.42 -7.18 -1.59
CA ARG A 43 0.45 -6.90 -2.67
C ARG A 43 -0.65 -5.95 -2.18
N ASN A 44 -1.17 -6.18 -0.98
CA ASN A 44 -2.17 -5.30 -0.38
C ASN A 44 -1.60 -3.90 -0.09
N ALA A 45 -0.38 -3.85 0.44
CA ALA A 45 0.34 -2.59 0.66
C ALA A 45 0.52 -1.81 -0.65
N PHE A 46 0.91 -2.47 -1.74
CA PHE A 46 0.99 -1.87 -3.07
C PHE A 46 -0.35 -1.30 -3.52
N ASN A 47 -1.45 -2.05 -3.38
CA ASN A 47 -2.78 -1.58 -3.75
C ASN A 47 -3.20 -0.32 -2.97
N GLN A 48 -2.89 -0.27 -1.68
CA GLN A 48 -3.18 0.91 -0.84
C GLN A 48 -2.40 2.15 -1.31
N VAL A 49 -1.10 2.01 -1.53
CA VAL A 49 -0.26 3.12 -2.03
C VAL A 49 -0.74 3.57 -3.42
N LYS A 50 -1.09 2.63 -4.29
CA LYS A 50 -1.59 2.92 -5.64
C LYS A 50 -2.89 3.73 -5.61
N VAL A 51 -3.84 3.34 -4.78
CA VAL A 51 -5.11 4.09 -4.62
C VAL A 51 -4.87 5.51 -4.12
N LEU A 52 -3.99 5.70 -3.14
CA LEU A 52 -3.64 7.03 -2.64
C LEU A 52 -2.99 7.89 -3.71
N TYR A 53 -2.04 7.34 -4.45
CA TYR A 53 -1.33 8.06 -5.51
C TYR A 53 -2.26 8.45 -6.66
N GLU A 54 -3.09 7.54 -7.15
CA GLU A 54 -4.03 7.78 -8.26
C GLU A 54 -5.06 8.86 -7.94
N ASN A 55 -5.35 9.07 -6.67
CA ASN A 55 -6.30 10.08 -6.21
C ASN A 55 -5.63 11.37 -5.71
N ASN A 56 -4.34 11.54 -5.92
CA ASN A 56 -3.55 12.70 -5.47
C ASN A 56 -3.74 12.99 -3.97
N TYR A 57 -3.81 11.94 -3.15
CA TYR A 57 -3.99 12.06 -1.72
C TYR A 57 -2.85 12.83 -1.08
N GLY A 58 -3.17 13.83 -0.27
CA GLY A 58 -2.20 14.78 0.30
C GLY A 58 -2.15 16.14 -0.44
N ASP A 59 -2.60 16.19 -1.71
CA ASP A 59 -2.55 17.39 -2.55
C ASP A 59 -3.95 17.96 -2.87
N ARG A 60 -4.97 17.50 -2.17
CA ARG A 60 -6.39 17.84 -2.48
C ARG A 60 -6.93 19.04 -1.70
N GLY A 61 -6.07 19.76 -0.97
CA GLY A 61 -6.46 20.92 -0.17
C GLY A 61 -7.15 20.61 1.17
N ASN A 62 -7.24 19.34 1.55
CA ASN A 62 -7.74 18.87 2.84
C ASN A 62 -6.57 18.57 3.80
N PHE A 63 -6.85 18.38 5.10
CA PHE A 63 -5.89 17.86 6.06
C PHE A 63 -5.71 16.35 5.86
N GLU A 64 -5.15 15.97 4.74
CA GLU A 64 -4.90 14.58 4.39
C GLU A 64 -3.51 14.16 4.87
N CYS A 65 -3.44 13.10 5.65
CA CYS A 65 -2.18 12.58 6.16
C CYS A 65 -2.13 11.06 6.12
N VAL A 66 -0.91 10.55 5.99
CA VAL A 66 -0.61 9.12 6.08
C VAL A 66 0.32 8.93 7.27
N GLY A 67 -0.14 8.17 8.25
CA GLY A 67 0.63 7.81 9.44
C GLY A 67 1.00 6.33 9.43
N LEU A 68 2.00 6.00 10.23
CA LEU A 68 2.41 4.61 10.47
C LEU A 68 1.93 4.21 11.86
N ASP A 69 1.04 3.24 11.93
CA ASP A 69 0.52 2.67 13.18
C ASP A 69 1.13 1.28 13.38
N VAL A 70 2.39 1.26 13.74
CA VAL A 70 3.20 0.04 13.80
C VAL A 70 3.90 -0.10 15.16
N LYS A 71 4.07 -1.32 15.61
CA LYS A 71 4.70 -1.67 16.89
C LYS A 71 6.04 -2.36 16.68
N ALA A 72 7.00 -2.06 17.55
CA ALA A 72 8.25 -2.81 17.62
C ALA A 72 8.00 -4.26 18.04
N MET A 73 8.77 -5.19 17.52
CA MET A 73 8.79 -6.56 18.02
C MET A 73 9.33 -6.58 19.46
N ARG A 74 8.78 -7.44 20.31
CA ARG A 74 9.18 -7.55 21.71
C ARG A 74 10.65 -7.92 21.91
N THR A 75 11.25 -8.58 20.92
CA THR A 75 12.65 -9.00 20.92
C THR A 75 13.59 -8.01 20.26
N GLN A 76 13.06 -6.86 19.83
CA GLN A 76 13.87 -5.81 19.19
C GLN A 76 14.85 -5.22 20.21
N PRO A 77 16.16 -5.10 19.88
CA PRO A 77 17.12 -4.43 20.73
C PRO A 77 16.76 -2.96 20.97
N ASP A 78 17.06 -2.44 22.16
CA ASP A 78 16.71 -1.06 22.55
C ASP A 78 17.36 -0.01 21.62
N GLU A 79 18.59 -0.24 21.18
CA GLU A 79 19.31 0.65 20.25
C GLU A 79 18.68 0.71 18.86
N ASP A 80 17.79 -0.22 18.54
CA ASP A 80 17.15 -0.33 17.23
C ASP A 80 15.62 -0.33 17.34
N CYS A 81 15.09 0.23 18.44
CA CYS A 81 13.66 0.22 18.76
C CYS A 81 12.77 0.97 17.75
N TYR A 82 13.34 1.82 16.89
CA TYR A 82 12.62 2.53 15.85
C TYR A 82 12.69 1.87 14.46
N ARG A 83 13.29 0.71 14.34
CA ARG A 83 13.50 0.04 13.04
C ARG A 83 12.20 -0.24 12.31
N HIS A 84 11.14 -0.61 13.01
CA HIS A 84 9.81 -0.85 12.44
C HIS A 84 9.24 0.39 11.72
N LEU A 85 9.45 1.58 12.25
CA LEU A 85 9.05 2.83 11.62
C LEU A 85 9.89 3.14 10.37
N ILE A 86 11.20 2.99 10.48
CA ILE A 86 12.14 3.20 9.38
C ILE A 86 11.84 2.26 8.22
N ASN A 87 11.64 0.96 8.53
CA ASN A 87 11.31 -0.04 7.53
C ASN A 87 9.96 0.23 6.86
N SER A 88 8.94 0.56 7.64
CA SER A 88 7.60 0.85 7.11
C SER A 88 7.60 2.07 6.19
N LYS A 89 8.30 3.13 6.58
CA LYS A 89 8.50 4.30 5.72
C LYS A 89 9.23 3.92 4.43
N ARG A 90 10.29 3.14 4.54
CA ARG A 90 11.08 2.71 3.37
C ARG A 90 10.25 1.86 2.41
N ILE A 91 9.44 0.93 2.92
CA ILE A 91 8.53 0.14 2.08
C ILE A 91 7.51 1.04 1.38
N PHE A 92 6.93 1.98 2.10
CA PHE A 92 6.02 2.95 1.50
C PHE A 92 6.67 3.72 0.34
N GLU A 93 7.88 4.23 0.53
CA GLU A 93 8.64 4.97 -0.50
C GLU A 93 8.96 4.09 -1.71
N LEU A 94 9.37 2.84 -1.50
CA LEU A 94 9.65 1.89 -2.57
C LEU A 94 8.38 1.56 -3.37
N LEU A 95 7.26 1.33 -2.69
CA LEU A 95 5.98 1.08 -3.35
C LEU A 95 5.49 2.30 -4.12
N LEU A 96 5.66 3.49 -3.56
CA LEU A 96 5.31 4.74 -4.24
C LEU A 96 6.13 4.93 -5.53
N ASP A 97 7.42 4.61 -5.49
CA ASP A 97 8.26 4.63 -6.69
C ASP A 97 7.75 3.64 -7.75
N LYS A 98 7.41 2.42 -7.34
CA LYS A 98 6.80 1.43 -8.24
C LYS A 98 5.50 1.92 -8.86
N VAL A 99 4.64 2.56 -8.08
CA VAL A 99 3.37 3.11 -8.56
C VAL A 99 3.59 4.26 -9.56
N LYS A 100 4.57 5.13 -9.33
CA LYS A 100 4.93 6.22 -10.24
C LYS A 100 5.38 5.73 -11.61
N HIS A 101 6.03 4.56 -11.66
CA HIS A 101 6.54 3.94 -12.89
C HIS A 101 5.64 2.82 -13.42
N PHE A 102 4.43 2.71 -12.87
CA PHE A 102 3.46 1.68 -13.27
C PHE A 102 2.94 1.92 -14.68
N ASP A 103 2.86 0.87 -15.48
CA ASP A 103 2.33 0.93 -16.85
C ASP A 103 0.80 0.92 -16.87
N TYR A 104 0.22 2.11 -16.81
CA TYR A 104 -1.23 2.29 -16.81
C TYR A 104 -1.87 1.97 -18.16
N GLU A 105 -1.15 2.11 -19.27
CA GLU A 105 -1.63 1.71 -20.59
C GLU A 105 -1.76 0.20 -20.69
N PHE A 106 -0.76 -0.52 -20.20
CA PHE A 106 -0.81 -1.96 -20.09
C PHE A 106 -1.98 -2.44 -19.21
N GLN A 107 -2.18 -1.81 -18.06
CA GLN A 107 -3.33 -2.09 -17.21
C GLN A 107 -4.64 -1.91 -17.96
N ALA A 108 -4.83 -0.79 -18.63
CA ALA A 108 -6.04 -0.51 -19.39
C ALA A 108 -6.28 -1.54 -20.50
N ALA A 109 -5.23 -1.96 -21.20
CA ALA A 109 -5.31 -3.02 -22.21
C ALA A 109 -5.74 -4.35 -21.63
N CYS A 110 -5.14 -4.77 -20.51
CA CYS A 110 -5.49 -6.01 -19.82
C CYS A 110 -6.96 -6.01 -19.34
N VAL A 111 -7.42 -4.89 -18.80
CA VAL A 111 -8.81 -4.72 -18.34
C VAL A 111 -9.77 -4.82 -19.52
N LYS A 112 -9.48 -4.15 -20.64
CA LYS A 112 -10.28 -4.21 -21.85
C LYS A 112 -10.39 -5.63 -22.44
N GLU A 113 -9.29 -6.37 -22.39
CA GLU A 113 -9.23 -7.76 -22.86
C GLU A 113 -9.79 -8.75 -21.82
N GLN A 114 -10.10 -8.30 -20.61
CA GLN A 114 -10.48 -9.14 -19.46
C GLN A 114 -9.39 -10.15 -19.09
N ASN A 115 -8.14 -9.84 -19.39
CA ASN A 115 -6.98 -10.69 -19.12
C ASN A 115 -6.32 -10.32 -17.77
N PHE A 116 -7.00 -10.66 -16.69
CA PHE A 116 -6.56 -10.31 -15.33
C PHE A 116 -5.34 -11.11 -14.88
N GLU A 117 -5.17 -12.35 -15.35
CA GLU A 117 -3.97 -13.16 -15.07
C GLU A 117 -2.69 -12.49 -15.61
N LYS A 118 -2.77 -11.93 -16.81
CA LYS A 118 -1.66 -11.19 -17.41
C LYS A 118 -1.30 -9.94 -16.59
N LEU A 119 -2.31 -9.23 -16.10
CA LEU A 119 -2.12 -8.06 -15.24
C LEU A 119 -1.54 -8.47 -13.88
N GLU A 120 -2.04 -9.52 -13.26
CA GLU A 120 -1.53 -10.02 -11.99
C GLU A 120 -0.05 -10.42 -12.09
N MET A 121 0.33 -11.12 -13.16
CA MET A 121 1.74 -11.47 -13.37
C MET A 121 2.62 -10.24 -13.53
N TYR A 122 2.16 -9.23 -14.27
CA TYR A 122 2.89 -7.96 -14.40
C TYR A 122 3.12 -7.31 -13.03
N VAL A 123 2.10 -7.24 -12.19
CA VAL A 123 2.22 -6.65 -10.85
C VAL A 123 3.18 -7.46 -9.98
N MET A 124 3.12 -8.78 -10.03
CA MET A 124 4.04 -9.65 -9.28
C MET A 124 5.50 -9.44 -9.73
N GLU A 125 5.76 -9.39 -11.02
CA GLU A 125 7.11 -9.12 -11.55
C GLU A 125 7.60 -7.73 -11.14
N LEU A 126 6.73 -6.72 -11.16
CA LEU A 126 7.04 -5.38 -10.70
C LEU A 126 7.44 -5.37 -9.22
N LEU A 127 6.68 -6.05 -8.37
CA LEU A 127 6.98 -6.15 -6.93
C LEU A 127 8.23 -6.96 -6.64
N MET A 128 8.55 -7.95 -7.47
CA MET A 128 9.77 -8.74 -7.38
C MET A 128 11.01 -8.00 -7.94
N GLY A 129 10.83 -6.82 -8.48
CA GLY A 129 11.93 -6.01 -9.01
C GLY A 129 12.40 -6.39 -10.42
N ILE A 130 11.61 -7.16 -11.17
CA ILE A 130 11.96 -7.59 -12.53
C ILE A 130 11.56 -6.52 -13.57
N LYS A 131 10.58 -5.71 -13.26
CA LYS A 131 10.08 -4.63 -14.13
C LYS A 131 10.06 -3.28 -13.45
#